data_7c028787dcac8c0c490c82761f72a81b
#
_entry.id   7c028787dcac8c0c490c82761f72a81b
#
_cell.length_a   1.000
_cell.length_b   1.000
_cell.length_c   1.000
_cell.angle_alpha   90.00
_cell.angle_beta   90.00
_cell.angle_gamma   90.00
#
_symmetry.space_group_name_H-M   'P 1'
#
loop_
_entity.id
_entity.type
_entity.pdbx_description
1 polymer ?
#
loop_
_entity_poly.entity_id
_entity_poly.type
_entity_poly.pdbx_seq_one_letter_code
_entity_poly.pdbx_strand_id
1 'polypeptide(L)'
;MSFDYFYGQQSDLFTFYRVPKVLFTNERFWNISADAKMLYGILLDRMSLSAKNGWIDKNGRVYIIFTIDEAKMALNCAEQKAIKLLSELDRKSVV
;
A
#
# COMPACT_ATOMS: atom_id res chain seq x y z
N MET A 1 4.90 -3.36 -26.77
CA MET A 1 5.45 -4.15 -25.65
C MET A 1 4.78 -5.52 -25.64
N SER A 2 5.55 -6.56 -25.49
CA SER A 2 5.02 -7.91 -25.36
C SER A 2 5.39 -8.48 -24.01
N PHE A 3 4.52 -9.34 -23.49
CA PHE A 3 4.74 -9.99 -22.20
C PHE A 3 4.92 -11.48 -22.41
N ASP A 4 5.82 -12.07 -21.64
CA ASP A 4 6.01 -13.51 -21.65
C ASP A 4 4.84 -14.21 -20.96
N TYR A 5 4.66 -15.47 -21.33
CA TYR A 5 3.65 -16.29 -20.68
C TYR A 5 4.08 -16.69 -19.28
N PHE A 6 3.09 -16.78 -18.38
CA PHE A 6 3.31 -17.27 -17.03
C PHE A 6 2.77 -18.70 -16.93
N TYR A 7 3.54 -19.55 -16.27
CA TYR A 7 3.20 -20.95 -16.08
C TYR A 7 2.86 -21.26 -14.63
N GLY A 8 2.24 -22.41 -14.38
CA GLY A 8 1.69 -22.76 -13.08
C GLY A 8 2.65 -22.65 -11.90
N GLN A 9 3.91 -23.03 -12.08
CA GLN A 9 4.91 -22.93 -11.02
C GLN A 9 5.35 -21.50 -10.74
N GLN A 10 4.89 -20.55 -11.51
CA GLN A 10 5.17 -19.12 -11.33
C GLN A 10 3.99 -18.38 -10.72
N SER A 11 3.21 -19.09 -9.90
CA SER A 11 1.98 -18.53 -9.32
C SER A 11 2.23 -17.28 -8.49
N ASP A 12 3.43 -17.11 -7.92
CA ASP A 12 3.76 -15.91 -7.15
C ASP A 12 3.71 -14.63 -7.98
N LEU A 13 3.85 -14.76 -9.32
CA LEU A 13 3.74 -13.63 -10.23
C LEU A 13 2.30 -13.15 -10.38
N PHE A 14 1.34 -13.91 -9.86
CA PHE A 14 -0.09 -13.54 -9.90
C PHE A 14 -0.61 -13.00 -8.58
N THR A 15 0.28 -12.70 -7.63
CA THR A 15 -0.12 -11.95 -6.45
C THR A 15 0.01 -10.46 -6.75
N PHE A 16 -0.91 -9.66 -6.20
CA PHE A 16 -1.01 -8.25 -6.58
C PHE A 16 -1.25 -7.38 -5.37
N TYR A 17 -0.70 -6.17 -5.42
CA TYR A 17 -1.21 -5.09 -4.59
C TYR A 17 -2.37 -4.43 -5.33
N ARG A 18 -3.40 -4.06 -4.60
CA ARG A 18 -4.57 -3.40 -5.18
C ARG A 18 -4.56 -1.93 -4.80
N VAL A 19 -4.66 -1.07 -5.80
CA VAL A 19 -4.71 0.38 -5.58
C VAL A 19 -6.09 0.87 -5.98
N PRO A 20 -6.85 1.49 -5.05
CA PRO A 20 -8.20 1.95 -5.37
C PRO A 20 -8.19 3.00 -6.47
N LYS A 21 -9.09 2.84 -7.43
CA LYS A 21 -9.22 3.80 -8.54
C LYS A 21 -9.57 5.20 -8.05
N VAL A 22 -10.25 5.32 -6.93
CA VAL A 22 -10.66 6.62 -6.37
C VAL A 22 -9.46 7.53 -6.11
N LEU A 23 -8.29 6.97 -5.84
CA LEU A 23 -7.08 7.76 -5.64
C LEU A 23 -6.62 8.48 -6.92
N PHE A 24 -7.10 8.03 -8.07
CA PHE A 24 -6.77 8.62 -9.36
C PHE A 24 -7.91 9.47 -9.91
N THR A 25 -9.15 9.17 -9.55
CA THR A 25 -10.32 9.80 -10.16
C THR A 25 -10.93 10.92 -9.33
N ASN A 26 -10.76 10.89 -8.02
CA ASN A 26 -11.33 11.91 -7.13
C ASN A 26 -10.35 13.08 -6.97
N GLU A 27 -10.84 14.30 -7.19
CA GLU A 27 -10.03 15.53 -7.09
C GLU A 27 -9.31 15.67 -5.76
N ARG A 28 -9.91 15.18 -4.69
CA ARG A 28 -9.34 15.23 -3.34
C ARG A 28 -7.95 14.63 -3.29
N PHE A 29 -7.69 13.63 -4.13
CA PHE A 29 -6.44 12.86 -4.11
C PHE A 29 -5.50 13.17 -5.27
N TRP A 30 -5.83 14.15 -6.12
CA TRP A 30 -5.01 14.44 -7.30
C TRP A 30 -3.59 14.89 -6.95
N ASN A 31 -3.39 15.51 -5.77
CA ASN A 31 -2.08 15.99 -5.35
C ASN A 31 -1.22 14.92 -4.67
N ILE A 32 -1.74 13.73 -4.48
CA ILE A 32 -0.97 12.62 -3.94
C ILE A 32 -0.12 12.05 -5.06
N SER A 33 1.20 11.85 -4.79
CA SER A 33 2.08 11.28 -5.79
C SER A 33 1.70 9.85 -6.14
N ALA A 34 2.11 9.40 -7.32
CA ALA A 34 1.88 8.01 -7.73
C ALA A 34 2.55 7.03 -6.78
N ASP A 35 3.74 7.37 -6.30
CA ASP A 35 4.45 6.53 -5.34
C ASP A 35 3.67 6.37 -4.03
N ALA A 36 3.05 7.44 -3.55
CA ALA A 36 2.23 7.38 -2.35
C ALA A 36 0.98 6.53 -2.57
N LYS A 37 0.39 6.58 -3.76
CA LYS A 37 -0.74 5.73 -4.12
C LYS A 37 -0.35 4.25 -4.12
N MET A 38 0.85 3.95 -4.61
CA MET A 38 1.38 2.58 -4.56
C MET A 38 1.58 2.12 -3.13
N LEU A 39 2.13 2.99 -2.29
CA LEU A 39 2.30 2.68 -0.87
C LEU A 39 0.95 2.39 -0.22
N TYR A 40 -0.09 3.13 -0.59
CA TYR A 40 -1.43 2.87 -0.08
C TYR A 40 -1.90 1.46 -0.41
N GLY A 41 -1.62 0.98 -1.62
CA GLY A 41 -1.92 -0.40 -2.01
C GLY A 41 -1.22 -1.42 -1.12
N ILE A 42 0.03 -1.16 -0.79
CA ILE A 42 0.81 -2.02 0.12
C ILE A 42 0.20 -2.02 1.52
N LEU A 43 -0.22 -0.85 2.01
CA LEU A 43 -0.87 -0.73 3.32
C LEU A 43 -2.19 -1.49 3.37
N LEU A 44 -2.98 -1.45 2.29
CA LEU A 44 -4.23 -2.21 2.21
C LEU A 44 -3.97 -3.71 2.29
N ASP A 45 -2.92 -4.18 1.64
CA ASP A 45 -2.53 -5.58 1.71
C ASP A 45 -2.16 -5.98 3.14
N ARG A 46 -1.39 -5.14 3.82
CA ARG A 46 -1.01 -5.36 5.21
C ARG A 46 -2.24 -5.36 6.12
N MET A 47 -3.20 -4.48 5.86
CA MET A 47 -4.44 -4.41 6.62
C MET A 47 -5.25 -5.71 6.49
N SER A 48 -5.29 -6.28 5.29
CA SER A 48 -5.94 -7.56 5.04
C SER A 48 -5.31 -8.68 5.86
N LEU A 49 -3.99 -8.72 5.93
CA LEU A 49 -3.27 -9.71 6.74
C LEU A 49 -3.54 -9.50 8.23
N SER A 50 -3.58 -8.25 8.69
CA SER A 50 -3.87 -7.93 10.08
C SER A 50 -5.25 -8.40 10.50
N ALA A 51 -6.25 -8.24 9.63
CA ALA A 51 -7.59 -8.73 9.89
C ALA A 51 -7.61 -10.25 10.05
N LYS A 52 -6.88 -10.96 9.18
CA LYS A 52 -6.77 -12.41 9.27
C LYS A 52 -6.07 -12.87 10.55
N ASN A 53 -5.12 -12.08 11.05
CA ASN A 53 -4.38 -12.39 12.27
C ASN A 53 -5.10 -11.94 13.53
N GLY A 54 -6.29 -11.34 13.41
CA GLY A 54 -7.07 -10.90 14.56
C GLY A 54 -6.59 -9.60 15.18
N TRP A 55 -5.83 -8.78 14.46
CA TRP A 55 -5.35 -7.49 14.95
C TRP A 55 -6.48 -6.46 14.84
N ILE A 56 -7.40 -6.54 15.79
CA ILE A 56 -8.61 -5.72 15.81
C ILE A 56 -8.67 -5.05 17.18
N ASP A 57 -8.93 -3.74 17.20
CA ASP A 57 -9.00 -2.99 18.45
C ASP A 57 -10.37 -3.16 19.13
N LYS A 58 -10.54 -2.48 20.28
CA LYS A 58 -11.76 -2.55 21.09
C LYS A 58 -13.00 -2.13 20.32
N ASN A 59 -12.86 -1.28 19.33
CA ASN A 59 -13.97 -0.75 18.53
C ASN A 59 -14.20 -1.55 17.26
N GLY A 60 -13.55 -2.69 17.10
CA GLY A 60 -13.68 -3.53 15.92
C GLY A 60 -12.90 -3.02 14.71
N ARG A 61 -12.00 -2.06 14.89
CA ARG A 61 -11.21 -1.50 13.79
C ARG A 61 -9.94 -2.32 13.61
N VAL A 62 -9.63 -2.65 12.36
CA VAL A 62 -8.38 -3.31 12.01
C VAL A 62 -7.24 -2.29 12.12
N TYR A 63 -6.15 -2.70 12.75
CA TYR A 63 -4.96 -1.86 12.82
C TYR A 63 -3.76 -2.59 12.26
N ILE A 64 -2.75 -1.81 11.86
CA ILE A 64 -1.49 -2.35 11.36
C ILE A 64 -0.33 -1.67 12.09
N ILE A 65 0.77 -2.40 12.18
CA ILE A 65 2.05 -1.85 12.59
C ILE A 65 2.89 -1.78 11.33
N PHE A 66 3.26 -0.56 10.94
CA PHE A 66 4.00 -0.34 9.70
C PHE A 66 5.04 0.74 9.93
N THR A 67 6.30 0.32 9.95
CA THR A 67 7.41 1.21 10.26
C THR A 67 7.95 1.89 9.00
N ILE A 68 8.72 2.97 9.21
CA ILE A 68 9.43 3.64 8.12
C ILE A 68 10.37 2.65 7.41
N ASP A 69 11.03 1.78 8.16
CA ASP A 69 11.91 0.77 7.58
C ASP A 69 11.15 -0.20 6.67
N GLU A 70 9.96 -0.60 7.08
CA GLU A 70 9.13 -1.46 6.25
C GLU A 70 8.70 -0.76 4.96
N ALA A 71 8.38 0.52 5.01
CA ALA A 71 8.06 1.32 3.83
C ALA A 71 9.26 1.42 2.89
N LYS A 72 10.45 1.67 3.45
CA LYS A 72 11.70 1.70 2.67
C LYS A 72 11.91 0.39 1.92
N MET A 73 11.75 -0.72 2.61
CA MET A 73 11.96 -2.04 2.02
C MET A 73 10.89 -2.35 0.97
N ALA A 74 9.64 -2.03 1.27
CA ALA A 74 8.54 -2.33 0.35
C ALA A 74 8.65 -1.57 -0.97
N LEU A 75 9.12 -0.32 -0.92
CA LEU A 75 9.24 0.55 -2.09
C LEU A 75 10.66 0.61 -2.64
N ASN A 76 11.62 -0.02 -1.99
CA ASN A 76 13.05 0.06 -2.36
C ASN A 76 13.51 1.51 -2.48
N CYS A 77 13.18 2.33 -1.49
CA CYS A 77 13.50 3.76 -1.51
C CYS A 77 14.27 4.18 -0.27
N ALA A 78 14.79 5.42 -0.29
CA ALA A 78 15.50 5.99 0.84
C ALA A 78 14.53 6.39 1.96
N GLU A 79 15.07 6.55 3.17
CA GLU A 79 14.27 6.86 4.34
C GLU A 79 13.48 8.16 4.20
N GLN A 80 14.11 9.21 3.67
CA GLN A 80 13.43 10.49 3.51
C GLN A 80 12.25 10.39 2.56
N LYS A 81 12.37 9.60 1.51
CA LYS A 81 11.26 9.38 0.58
C LYS A 81 10.13 8.61 1.25
N ALA A 82 10.45 7.59 2.04
CA ALA A 82 9.44 6.82 2.77
C ALA A 82 8.66 7.72 3.73
N ILE A 83 9.36 8.57 4.47
CA ILE A 83 8.73 9.53 5.39
C ILE A 83 7.80 10.48 4.63
N LYS A 84 8.28 11.01 3.50
CA LYS A 84 7.49 11.92 2.67
C LYS A 84 6.21 11.25 2.19
N LEU A 85 6.28 10.03 1.70
CA LEU A 85 5.13 9.32 1.16
C LEU A 85 4.11 9.00 2.24
N LEU A 86 4.55 8.57 3.41
CA LEU A 86 3.67 8.33 4.54
C LEU A 86 2.98 9.62 4.98
N SER A 87 3.72 10.74 4.97
CA SER A 87 3.16 12.05 5.30
C SER A 87 2.10 12.50 4.30
N GLU A 88 2.29 12.22 3.01
CA GLU A 88 1.29 12.54 1.99
C GLU A 88 -0.03 11.84 2.28
N LEU A 89 0.03 10.56 2.60
CA LEU A 89 -1.16 9.77 2.90
C LEU A 89 -1.85 10.24 4.18
N ASP A 90 -1.07 10.56 5.21
CA ASP A 90 -1.60 11.04 6.48
C ASP A 90 -2.32 12.38 6.32
N ARG A 91 -1.71 13.32 5.60
CA ARG A 91 -2.29 14.64 5.38
C ARG A 91 -3.63 14.61 4.68
N LYS A 92 -3.83 13.66 3.78
CA LYS A 92 -5.07 13.52 3.04
C LYS A 92 -6.09 12.63 3.74
N SER A 93 -5.76 12.19 4.95
CA SER A 93 -6.62 11.30 5.74
C SER A 93 -6.97 10.02 4.98
N VAL A 94 -6.01 9.50 4.21
CA VAL A 94 -6.19 8.25 3.46
C VAL A 94 -5.82 7.05 4.34
N VAL A 95 -4.99 7.29 5.33
CA VAL A 95 -4.59 6.29 6.32
C VAL A 95 -4.91 6.76 7.73
#